data_d53906dbedcd18b657446df598402e53
#
_entry.id   d53906dbedcd18b657446df598402e53
#
_cell.length_a   1.000
_cell.length_b   1.000
_cell.length_c   1.000
_cell.angle_alpha   90.00
_cell.angle_beta   90.00
_cell.angle_gamma   90.00
#
_symmetry.space_group_name_H-M   'P 1'
#
loop_
_entity.id
_entity.type
_entity.pdbx_description
1 polymer ?
#
loop_
_entity_poly.entity_id
_entity_poly.type
_entity_poly.pdbx_seq_one_letter_code
_entity_poly.pdbx_strand_id
1 'polypeptide(L)'
;MTGLIAVRNSIRDFLRKYDEVTTPILRFIFSFIVFSCINSLFGYSEFLHRGVITFLLSVICALVTGPVVVFLAGVVVAVHCFSVSMDVGVLCLLLFLVMYCSYIRMFQNTGYVLALVPILYMLKIPFAAPVMVAIFAGFSGAVPAAFGVVIYYFAQYAKEARATILLGEDADFQGYSYLSLIHISEPTR
;
A
#
# COMPACT_ATOMS: atom_id res chain seq x y z
N MET A 1 -4.31 38.30 11.02
CA MET A 1 -4.45 37.46 9.80
C MET A 1 -3.29 37.63 8.80
N THR A 2 -2.61 38.79 8.76
CA THR A 2 -1.47 39.08 7.85
C THR A 2 -0.24 38.20 8.07
N GLY A 3 0.08 37.77 9.31
CA GLY A 3 1.26 36.97 9.61
C GLY A 3 1.20 35.55 9.01
N LEU A 4 0.05 34.88 9.09
CA LEU A 4 -0.12 33.52 8.51
C LEU A 4 -0.02 33.52 6.98
N ILE A 5 -0.52 34.59 6.34
CA ILE A 5 -0.42 34.75 4.88
C ILE A 5 1.03 35.02 4.47
N ALA A 6 1.77 35.81 5.25
CA ALA A 6 3.18 36.09 5.01
C ALA A 6 4.04 34.81 5.15
N VAL A 7 3.83 34.00 6.19
CA VAL A 7 4.52 32.71 6.39
C VAL A 7 4.21 31.76 5.24
N ARG A 8 2.94 31.61 4.86
CA ARG A 8 2.54 30.77 3.71
C ARG A 8 3.23 31.20 2.42
N ASN A 9 3.28 32.51 2.15
CA ASN A 9 3.90 33.03 0.92
C ASN A 9 5.42 32.82 0.95
N SER A 10 6.10 33.05 2.09
CA SER A 10 7.53 32.79 2.26
C SER A 10 7.88 31.29 2.02
N ILE A 11 7.07 30.38 2.57
CA ILE A 11 7.26 28.94 2.33
C ILE A 11 7.07 28.62 0.86
N ARG A 12 6.04 29.17 0.24
CA ARG A 12 5.74 28.95 -1.18
C ARG A 12 6.85 29.49 -2.10
N ASP A 13 7.40 30.65 -1.79
CA ASP A 13 8.47 31.27 -2.57
C ASP A 13 9.79 30.51 -2.37
N PHE A 14 10.06 30.01 -1.16
CA PHE A 14 11.19 29.12 -0.88
C PHE A 14 11.07 27.80 -1.65
N LEU A 15 9.92 27.15 -1.61
CA LEU A 15 9.66 25.90 -2.35
C LEU A 15 9.82 26.09 -3.87
N ARG A 16 9.33 27.22 -4.41
CA ARG A 16 9.49 27.55 -5.83
C ARG A 16 10.93 27.82 -6.22
N LYS A 17 11.69 28.51 -5.36
CA LYS A 17 13.09 28.84 -5.64
C LYS A 17 14.00 27.61 -5.69
N TYR A 18 13.68 26.59 -4.91
CA TYR A 18 14.45 25.34 -4.80
C TYR A 18 13.67 24.12 -5.32
N ASP A 19 12.76 24.33 -6.26
CA ASP A 19 11.84 23.27 -6.74
C ASP A 19 12.60 22.05 -7.29
N GLU A 20 13.71 22.25 -7.97
CA GLU A 20 14.56 21.19 -8.52
C GLU A 20 15.10 20.22 -7.45
N VAL A 21 15.33 20.69 -6.23
CA VAL A 21 15.85 19.88 -5.11
C VAL A 21 14.73 19.46 -4.17
N THR A 22 13.79 20.36 -3.91
CA THR A 22 12.71 20.15 -2.93
C THR A 22 11.70 19.12 -3.44
N THR A 23 11.37 19.14 -4.72
CA THR A 23 10.41 18.21 -5.32
C THR A 23 10.87 16.75 -5.25
N PRO A 24 12.11 16.37 -5.60
CA PRO A 24 12.60 15.00 -5.42
C PRO A 24 12.64 14.57 -3.95
N ILE A 25 13.04 15.47 -3.04
CA ILE A 25 13.08 15.16 -1.59
C ILE A 25 11.67 14.88 -1.05
N LEU A 26 10.69 15.72 -1.37
CA LEU A 26 9.30 15.49 -0.96
C LEU A 26 8.73 14.21 -1.55
N ARG A 27 9.02 13.89 -2.80
CA ARG A 27 8.62 12.63 -3.44
C ARG A 27 9.28 11.44 -2.76
N PHE A 28 10.55 11.54 -2.41
CA PHE A 28 11.26 10.48 -1.67
C PHE A 28 10.59 10.20 -0.32
N ILE A 29 10.37 11.25 0.49
CA ILE A 29 9.75 11.12 1.83
C ILE A 29 8.36 10.52 1.69
N PHE A 30 7.54 11.04 0.77
CA PHE A 30 6.19 10.53 0.55
C PHE A 30 6.19 9.05 0.12
N SER A 31 7.03 8.69 -0.86
CA SER A 31 7.14 7.32 -1.35
C SER A 31 7.65 6.38 -0.27
N PHE A 32 8.61 6.83 0.55
CA PHE A 32 9.13 6.04 1.66
C PHE A 32 8.04 5.73 2.71
N ILE A 33 7.21 6.72 3.04
CA ILE A 33 6.06 6.53 3.93
C ILE A 33 5.07 5.55 3.30
N VAL A 34 4.74 5.71 2.02
CA VAL A 34 3.80 4.83 1.30
C VAL A 34 4.30 3.38 1.30
N PHE A 35 5.55 3.12 0.91
CA PHE A 35 6.10 1.76 0.89
C PHE A 35 6.25 1.16 2.28
N SER A 36 6.62 1.95 3.29
CA SER A 36 6.62 1.51 4.69
C SER A 36 5.22 1.10 5.15
N CYS A 37 4.18 1.87 4.78
CA CYS A 37 2.80 1.52 5.10
C CYS A 37 2.33 0.27 4.35
N ILE A 38 2.69 0.10 3.07
CA ILE A 38 2.40 -1.11 2.31
C ILE A 38 3.04 -2.33 2.97
N ASN A 39 4.32 -2.24 3.34
CA ASN A 39 5.02 -3.34 4.04
C ASN A 39 4.39 -3.65 5.41
N SER A 40 3.87 -2.66 6.12
CA SER A 40 3.16 -2.87 7.39
C SER A 40 1.77 -3.47 7.20
N LEU A 41 1.06 -3.10 6.13
CA LEU A 41 -0.27 -3.61 5.83
C LEU A 41 -0.23 -5.04 5.25
N PHE A 42 0.64 -5.29 4.32
CA PHE A 42 0.73 -6.57 3.60
C PHE A 42 1.83 -7.46 4.15
N GLY A 43 3.08 -7.02 4.22
CA GLY A 43 4.22 -7.66 4.91
C GLY A 43 4.46 -9.16 4.65
N TYR A 44 3.88 -9.73 3.58
CA TYR A 44 3.85 -11.18 3.36
C TYR A 44 5.08 -11.71 2.63
N SER A 45 5.74 -10.86 1.85
CA SER A 45 6.96 -11.22 1.14
C SER A 45 8.17 -10.81 1.98
N GLU A 46 8.96 -11.79 2.42
CA GLU A 46 10.22 -11.53 3.18
C GLU A 46 11.22 -10.70 2.38
N PHE A 47 11.22 -10.86 1.05
CA PHE A 47 12.10 -10.11 0.18
C PHE A 47 11.78 -8.61 0.20
N LEU A 48 10.51 -8.24 0.02
CA LEU A 48 10.09 -6.83 0.00
C LEU A 48 10.05 -6.20 1.40
N HIS A 49 9.93 -7.00 2.44
CA HIS A 49 9.92 -6.50 3.82
C HIS A 49 11.29 -5.94 4.28
N ARG A 50 12.35 -6.24 3.54
CA ARG A 50 13.68 -5.71 3.83
C ARG A 50 13.71 -4.19 3.64
N GLY A 51 14.07 -3.44 4.68
CA GLY A 51 14.13 -1.97 4.65
C GLY A 51 14.99 -1.38 3.54
N VAL A 52 16.02 -2.13 3.10
CA VAL A 52 16.90 -1.74 1.99
C VAL A 52 16.12 -1.64 0.67
N ILE A 53 15.19 -2.57 0.41
CA ILE A 53 14.38 -2.57 -0.82
C ILE A 53 13.39 -1.41 -0.80
N THR A 54 12.74 -1.17 0.34
CA THR A 54 11.88 -0.01 0.55
C THR A 54 12.62 1.30 0.28
N PHE A 55 13.85 1.41 0.78
CA PHE A 55 14.69 2.58 0.56
C PHE A 55 15.06 2.76 -0.93
N LEU A 56 15.56 1.71 -1.59
CA LEU A 56 15.91 1.75 -3.03
C LEU A 56 14.70 2.12 -3.89
N LEU A 57 13.54 1.53 -3.61
CA LEU A 57 12.31 1.83 -4.33
C LEU A 57 11.88 3.30 -4.16
N SER A 58 12.05 3.84 -2.95
CA SER A 58 11.76 5.25 -2.66
C SER A 58 12.72 6.20 -3.38
N VAL A 59 13.99 5.83 -3.51
CA VAL A 59 14.98 6.60 -4.29
C VAL A 59 14.60 6.62 -5.77
N ILE A 60 14.19 5.49 -6.34
CA ILE A 60 13.69 5.43 -7.72
C ILE A 60 12.47 6.34 -7.89
N CYS A 61 11.53 6.29 -6.95
CA CYS A 61 10.33 7.12 -6.97
C CYS A 61 10.61 8.62 -6.85
N ALA A 62 11.71 9.02 -6.22
CA ALA A 62 12.13 10.42 -6.14
C ALA A 62 12.43 11.03 -7.52
N LEU A 63 12.92 10.21 -8.45
CA LEU A 63 13.37 10.63 -9.79
C LEU A 63 12.26 10.51 -10.85
N VAL A 64 11.16 9.83 -10.53
CA VAL A 64 10.12 9.48 -11.52
C VAL A 64 8.86 10.32 -11.32
N THR A 65 7.99 10.35 -12.34
CA THR A 65 6.72 11.09 -12.30
C THR A 65 5.65 10.39 -11.44
N GLY A 66 4.68 11.16 -10.92
CA GLY A 66 3.63 10.66 -10.02
C GLY A 66 2.88 9.41 -10.49
N PRO A 67 2.44 9.30 -11.77
CA PRO A 67 1.79 8.08 -12.27
C PRO A 67 2.65 6.80 -12.15
N VAL A 68 3.96 6.92 -12.33
CA VAL A 68 4.88 5.77 -12.19
C VAL A 68 5.04 5.36 -10.73
N VAL A 69 5.00 6.30 -9.80
CA VAL A 69 5.01 5.99 -8.35
C VAL A 69 3.77 5.16 -7.96
N VAL A 70 2.59 5.54 -8.46
CA VAL A 70 1.34 4.79 -8.22
C VAL A 70 1.42 3.40 -8.85
N PHE A 71 1.99 3.29 -10.06
CA PHE A 71 2.21 1.99 -10.72
C PHE A 71 3.14 1.09 -9.90
N LEU A 72 4.29 1.61 -9.45
CA LEU A 72 5.25 0.87 -8.64
C LEU A 72 4.62 0.43 -7.30
N ALA A 73 3.85 1.30 -6.65
CA ALA A 73 3.13 0.94 -5.43
C ALA A 73 2.16 -0.22 -5.67
N GLY A 74 1.40 -0.20 -6.77
CA GLY A 74 0.51 -1.29 -7.16
C GLY A 74 1.24 -2.59 -7.44
N VAL A 75 2.38 -2.55 -8.12
CA VAL A 75 3.22 -3.74 -8.36
C VAL A 75 3.71 -4.34 -7.04
N VAL A 76 4.17 -3.52 -6.09
CA VAL A 76 4.60 -3.99 -4.76
C VAL A 76 3.46 -4.67 -4.02
N VAL A 77 2.27 -4.08 -4.03
CA VAL A 77 1.06 -4.69 -3.42
C VAL A 77 0.73 -6.02 -4.09
N ALA A 78 0.76 -6.09 -5.43
CA ALA A 78 0.49 -7.32 -6.17
C ALA A 78 1.49 -8.43 -5.80
N VAL A 79 2.79 -8.13 -5.72
CA VAL A 79 3.81 -9.11 -5.31
C VAL A 79 3.54 -9.64 -3.89
N HIS A 80 3.14 -8.78 -2.95
CA HIS A 80 2.74 -9.23 -1.62
C HIS A 80 1.52 -10.14 -1.65
N CYS A 81 0.52 -9.84 -2.49
CA CYS A 81 -0.69 -10.67 -2.64
C CYS A 81 -0.38 -12.03 -3.27
N PHE A 82 0.50 -12.08 -4.27
CA PHE A 82 0.96 -13.35 -4.85
C PHE A 82 1.74 -14.23 -3.85
N SER A 83 2.38 -13.62 -2.85
CA SER A 83 3.03 -14.37 -1.77
C SER A 83 2.05 -14.98 -0.76
N VAL A 84 0.76 -14.60 -0.81
CA VAL A 84 -0.31 -15.22 0.01
C VAL A 84 -0.89 -16.42 -0.72
N SER A 85 -1.45 -16.20 -1.90
CA SER A 85 -1.95 -17.24 -2.80
C SER A 85 -2.06 -16.70 -4.22
N MET A 86 -2.11 -17.61 -5.20
CA MET A 86 -2.28 -17.27 -6.61
C MET A 86 -3.62 -16.55 -6.85
N ASP A 87 -4.69 -17.01 -6.21
CA ASP A 87 -6.03 -16.44 -6.37
C ASP A 87 -6.13 -15.00 -5.85
N VAL A 88 -5.58 -14.76 -4.65
CA VAL A 88 -5.53 -13.41 -4.06
C VAL A 88 -4.65 -12.49 -4.90
N GLY A 89 -3.55 -13.00 -5.46
CA GLY A 89 -2.65 -12.25 -6.34
C GLY A 89 -3.34 -11.82 -7.65
N VAL A 90 -4.04 -12.74 -8.30
CA VAL A 90 -4.80 -12.45 -9.55
C VAL A 90 -5.92 -11.44 -9.29
N LEU A 91 -6.68 -11.61 -8.21
CA LEU A 91 -7.73 -10.66 -7.81
C LEU A 91 -7.17 -9.26 -7.56
N CYS A 92 -6.03 -9.18 -6.86
CA CYS A 92 -5.31 -7.94 -6.60
C CYS A 92 -4.87 -7.26 -7.90
N LEU A 93 -4.30 -8.02 -8.83
CA LEU A 93 -3.82 -7.50 -10.11
C LEU A 93 -4.98 -6.97 -10.96
N LEU A 94 -6.11 -7.67 -11.00
CA LEU A 94 -7.31 -7.23 -11.72
C LEU A 94 -7.87 -5.94 -11.12
N LEU A 95 -8.01 -5.89 -9.80
CA LEU A 95 -8.45 -4.70 -9.08
C LEU A 95 -7.52 -3.51 -9.36
N PHE A 96 -6.20 -3.74 -9.27
CA PHE A 96 -5.19 -2.72 -9.55
C PHE A 96 -5.28 -2.22 -10.99
N LEU A 97 -5.45 -3.10 -11.97
CA LEU A 97 -5.56 -2.73 -13.38
C LEU A 97 -6.76 -1.81 -13.63
N VAL A 98 -7.92 -2.14 -13.07
CA VAL A 98 -9.14 -1.31 -13.18
C VAL A 98 -8.91 0.07 -12.55
N MET A 99 -8.34 0.09 -11.34
CA MET A 99 -8.05 1.34 -10.63
C MET A 99 -7.02 2.19 -11.36
N TYR A 100 -5.94 1.59 -11.87
CA TYR A 100 -4.88 2.28 -12.58
C TYR A 100 -5.34 2.88 -13.89
N CYS A 101 -6.14 2.15 -14.68
CA CYS A 101 -6.75 2.68 -15.90
C CYS A 101 -7.67 3.86 -15.62
N SER A 102 -8.49 3.77 -14.56
CA SER A 102 -9.36 4.87 -14.13
C SER A 102 -8.55 6.08 -13.65
N TYR A 103 -7.47 5.83 -12.89
CA TYR A 103 -6.59 6.88 -12.37
C TYR A 103 -5.88 7.64 -13.49
N ILE A 104 -5.23 6.95 -14.44
CA ILE A 104 -4.52 7.61 -15.57
C ILE A 104 -5.48 8.48 -16.38
N ARG A 105 -6.71 7.98 -16.62
CA ARG A 105 -7.67 8.70 -17.47
C ARG A 105 -8.23 9.95 -16.82
N MET A 106 -8.47 9.95 -15.50
CA MET A 106 -9.29 10.98 -14.86
C MET A 106 -8.58 11.78 -13.77
N PHE A 107 -7.59 11.21 -13.07
CA PHE A 107 -7.15 11.73 -11.77
C PHE A 107 -5.62 11.80 -11.57
N GLN A 108 -4.85 12.03 -12.61
CA GLN A 108 -3.37 12.04 -12.55
C GLN A 108 -2.77 12.98 -11.49
N ASN A 109 -3.45 14.11 -11.22
CA ASN A 109 -2.96 15.11 -10.26
C ASN A 109 -3.37 14.83 -8.81
N THR A 110 -4.25 13.88 -8.56
CA THR A 110 -4.79 13.56 -7.22
C THR A 110 -4.36 12.17 -6.71
N GLY A 111 -3.34 11.59 -7.32
CA GLY A 111 -2.84 10.25 -6.97
C GLY A 111 -2.35 10.10 -5.53
N TYR A 112 -1.90 11.19 -4.91
CA TYR A 112 -1.52 11.19 -3.50
C TYR A 112 -2.70 10.85 -2.58
N VAL A 113 -3.94 11.15 -2.98
CA VAL A 113 -5.15 10.82 -2.22
C VAL A 113 -5.33 9.29 -2.13
N LEU A 114 -5.02 8.58 -3.21
CA LEU A 114 -5.09 7.13 -3.26
C LEU A 114 -4.24 6.46 -2.17
N ALA A 115 -3.05 7.00 -1.91
CA ALA A 115 -2.16 6.50 -0.88
C ALA A 115 -2.49 7.07 0.52
N LEU A 116 -2.96 8.31 0.60
CA LEU A 116 -3.29 8.98 1.85
C LEU A 116 -4.41 8.26 2.61
N VAL A 117 -5.46 7.83 1.92
CA VAL A 117 -6.63 7.20 2.56
C VAL A 117 -6.28 5.91 3.29
N PRO A 118 -5.60 4.91 2.69
CA PRO A 118 -5.18 3.71 3.40
C PRO A 118 -4.30 4.00 4.62
N ILE A 119 -3.42 5.02 4.52
CA ILE A 119 -2.57 5.45 5.63
C ILE A 119 -3.40 5.95 6.81
N LEU A 120 -4.41 6.80 6.56
CA LEU A 120 -5.29 7.32 7.61
C LEU A 120 -6.14 6.22 8.25
N TYR A 121 -6.61 5.26 7.48
CA TYR A 121 -7.30 4.08 8.00
C TYR A 121 -6.38 3.21 8.87
N MET A 122 -5.12 3.03 8.45
CA MET A 122 -4.11 2.32 9.24
C MET A 122 -3.82 3.01 10.58
N LEU A 123 -3.79 4.34 10.60
CA LEU A 123 -3.65 5.15 11.82
C LEU A 123 -4.89 5.14 12.72
N LYS A 124 -5.95 4.40 12.34
CA LYS A 124 -7.24 4.35 13.03
C LYS A 124 -7.95 5.71 13.14
N ILE A 125 -7.72 6.60 12.18
CA ILE A 125 -8.35 7.92 12.08
C ILE A 125 -9.14 8.02 10.74
N PRO A 126 -10.10 7.12 10.47
CA PRO A 126 -10.80 7.09 9.18
C PRO A 126 -11.61 8.37 8.91
N PHE A 127 -12.12 9.01 9.96
CA PHE A 127 -12.88 10.25 9.83
C PHE A 127 -12.05 11.45 9.31
N ALA A 128 -10.72 11.41 9.47
CA ALA A 128 -9.85 12.42 8.90
C ALA A 128 -9.74 12.31 7.37
N ALA A 129 -9.99 11.14 6.79
CA ALA A 129 -9.86 10.93 5.35
C ALA A 129 -10.75 11.86 4.51
N PRO A 130 -12.08 11.95 4.72
CA PRO A 130 -12.93 12.84 3.93
C PRO A 130 -12.57 14.31 4.13
N VAL A 131 -12.16 14.71 5.34
CA VAL A 131 -11.76 16.09 5.63
C VAL A 131 -10.47 16.45 4.89
N MET A 132 -9.46 15.59 4.97
CA MET A 132 -8.19 15.80 4.27
C MET A 132 -8.39 15.84 2.75
N VAL A 133 -9.19 14.92 2.21
CA VAL A 133 -9.51 14.90 0.78
C VAL A 133 -10.23 16.18 0.34
N ALA A 134 -11.22 16.63 1.13
CA ALA A 134 -11.95 17.86 0.82
C ALA A 134 -11.02 19.10 0.81
N ILE A 135 -10.07 19.17 1.76
CA ILE A 135 -9.12 20.31 1.87
C ILE A 135 -8.11 20.31 0.72
N PHE A 136 -7.53 19.15 0.38
CA PHE A 136 -6.41 19.08 -0.55
C PHE A 136 -6.82 18.85 -2.00
N ALA A 137 -7.85 18.03 -2.25
CA ALA A 137 -8.25 17.62 -3.59
C ALA A 137 -9.67 18.10 -3.99
N GLY A 138 -10.44 18.60 -3.04
CA GLY A 138 -11.82 19.01 -3.30
C GLY A 138 -12.67 17.82 -3.82
N PHE A 139 -13.68 18.12 -4.63
CA PHE A 139 -14.59 17.10 -5.18
C PHE A 139 -13.89 16.11 -6.10
N SER A 140 -12.84 16.51 -6.81
CA SER A 140 -12.06 15.64 -7.70
C SER A 140 -11.33 14.50 -6.95
N GLY A 141 -11.10 14.68 -5.64
CA GLY A 141 -10.50 13.65 -4.78
C GLY A 141 -11.45 12.54 -4.33
N ALA A 142 -12.75 12.66 -4.55
CA ALA A 142 -13.72 11.68 -4.06
C ALA A 142 -13.52 10.28 -4.64
N VAL A 143 -13.26 10.17 -5.94
CA VAL A 143 -13.04 8.88 -6.62
C VAL A 143 -11.71 8.22 -6.20
N PRO A 144 -10.56 8.91 -6.20
CA PRO A 144 -9.32 8.36 -5.63
C PRO A 144 -9.45 7.98 -4.16
N ALA A 145 -10.23 8.73 -3.37
CA ALA A 145 -10.50 8.37 -1.97
C ALA A 145 -11.28 7.07 -1.84
N ALA A 146 -12.33 6.88 -2.65
CA ALA A 146 -13.08 5.63 -2.69
C ALA A 146 -12.18 4.43 -3.03
N PHE A 147 -11.28 4.58 -4.02
CA PHE A 147 -10.29 3.55 -4.33
C PHE A 147 -9.33 3.28 -3.17
N GLY A 148 -8.90 4.30 -2.45
CA GLY A 148 -8.08 4.14 -1.24
C GLY A 148 -8.77 3.32 -0.15
N VAL A 149 -10.08 3.51 0.04
CA VAL A 149 -10.89 2.70 0.95
C VAL A 149 -10.96 1.25 0.49
N VAL A 150 -11.18 1.01 -0.80
CA VAL A 150 -11.19 -0.34 -1.38
C VAL A 150 -9.85 -1.04 -1.17
N ILE A 151 -8.72 -0.36 -1.38
CA ILE A 151 -7.38 -0.92 -1.12
C ILE A 151 -7.24 -1.33 0.34
N TYR A 152 -7.68 -0.50 1.27
CA TYR A 152 -7.59 -0.81 2.70
C TYR A 152 -8.38 -2.07 3.07
N TYR A 153 -9.65 -2.16 2.67
CA TYR A 153 -10.47 -3.34 2.94
C TYR A 153 -9.96 -4.59 2.24
N PHE A 154 -9.44 -4.44 1.01
CA PHE A 154 -8.78 -5.53 0.32
C PHE A 154 -7.54 -6.04 1.08
N ALA A 155 -6.74 -5.13 1.67
CA ALA A 155 -5.60 -5.51 2.50
C ALA A 155 -6.04 -6.28 3.76
N GLN A 156 -7.15 -5.90 4.38
CA GLN A 156 -7.72 -6.66 5.51
C GLN A 156 -8.18 -8.06 5.08
N TYR A 157 -8.88 -8.15 3.94
CA TYR A 157 -9.28 -9.45 3.37
C TYR A 157 -8.07 -10.35 3.08
N ALA A 158 -7.00 -9.81 2.49
CA ALA A 158 -5.78 -10.56 2.22
C ALA A 158 -5.10 -11.08 3.50
N LYS A 159 -5.17 -10.32 4.61
CA LYS A 159 -4.70 -10.77 5.93
C LYS A 159 -5.51 -11.94 6.47
N GLU A 160 -6.83 -11.86 6.38
CA GLU A 160 -7.73 -12.94 6.82
C GLU A 160 -7.54 -14.20 5.99
N ALA A 161 -7.43 -14.05 4.65
CA ALA A 161 -7.16 -15.16 3.74
C ALA A 161 -5.84 -15.88 4.10
N ARG A 162 -4.77 -15.12 4.38
CA ARG A 162 -3.49 -15.70 4.81
C ARG A 162 -3.62 -16.44 6.13
N ALA A 163 -4.29 -15.86 7.12
CA ALA A 163 -4.49 -16.52 8.42
C ALA A 163 -5.24 -17.84 8.27
N THR A 164 -6.25 -17.90 7.41
CA THR A 164 -7.03 -19.11 7.13
C THR A 164 -6.17 -20.19 6.45
N ILE A 165 -5.32 -19.80 5.49
CA ILE A 165 -4.42 -20.72 4.79
C ILE A 165 -3.41 -21.34 5.77
N LEU A 166 -2.78 -20.53 6.62
CA LEU A 166 -1.81 -20.99 7.61
C LEU A 166 -2.45 -21.95 8.63
N LEU A 167 -3.68 -21.67 9.09
CA LEU A 167 -4.40 -22.57 10.00
C LEU A 167 -4.76 -23.90 9.32
N GLY A 168 -5.06 -23.89 8.02
CA GLY A 168 -5.30 -25.09 7.22
C GLY A 168 -4.03 -25.94 7.08
N GLU A 169 -2.89 -25.35 6.78
CA GLU A 169 -1.61 -26.04 6.68
C GLU A 169 -1.19 -26.68 8.02
N ASP A 170 -1.37 -25.97 9.14
CA ASP A 170 -1.07 -26.51 10.48
C ASP A 170 -1.98 -27.71 10.84
N ALA A 171 -3.24 -27.65 10.46
CA ALA A 171 -4.20 -28.73 10.70
C ALA A 171 -3.84 -29.98 9.87
N ASP A 172 -3.47 -29.83 8.61
CA ASP A 172 -3.02 -30.92 7.74
C ASP A 172 -1.72 -31.53 8.26
N PHE A 173 -0.74 -30.71 8.66
CA PHE A 173 0.52 -31.20 9.21
C PHE A 173 0.32 -32.00 10.51
N GLN A 174 -0.56 -31.57 11.39
CA GLN A 174 -0.92 -32.32 12.58
C GLN A 174 -1.60 -33.66 12.22
N GLY A 175 -2.52 -33.65 11.24
CA GLY A 175 -3.17 -34.85 10.74
C GLY A 175 -2.17 -35.90 10.24
N TYR A 176 -1.19 -35.51 9.44
CA TYR A 176 -0.13 -36.40 8.97
C TYR A 176 0.76 -36.92 10.11
N SER A 177 1.06 -36.09 11.10
CA SER A 177 1.85 -36.48 12.27
C SER A 177 1.14 -37.54 13.10
N TYR A 178 -0.16 -37.43 13.33
CA TYR A 178 -0.95 -38.45 14.02
C TYR A 178 -1.04 -39.76 13.23
N LEU A 179 -1.24 -39.71 11.91
CA LEU A 179 -1.27 -40.91 11.07
C LEU A 179 0.06 -41.63 11.04
N SER A 180 1.19 -40.93 11.02
CA SER A 180 2.52 -41.55 11.07
C SER A 180 2.80 -42.24 12.42
N LEU A 181 2.33 -41.68 13.52
CA LEU A 181 2.45 -42.26 14.86
C LEU A 181 1.59 -43.54 15.01
N ILE A 182 0.41 -43.59 14.42
CA ILE A 182 -0.47 -44.75 14.43
C ILE A 182 0.16 -45.92 13.64
N HIS A 183 0.83 -45.61 12.51
CA HIS A 183 1.45 -46.62 11.67
C HIS A 183 2.72 -47.26 12.29
N ILE A 184 3.41 -46.52 13.19
CA ILE A 184 4.58 -47.01 13.94
C ILE A 184 4.17 -47.92 15.11
N SER A 185 2.93 -47.81 15.59
CA SER A 185 2.42 -48.52 16.75
C SER A 185 1.73 -49.86 16.42
N GLU A 186 1.60 -50.26 15.14
CA GLU A 186 1.12 -51.62 14.79
C GLU A 186 2.24 -52.64 15.05
N PRO A 187 2.08 -53.52 16.04
CA PRO A 187 3.03 -54.60 16.24
C PRO A 187 2.85 -55.62 15.11
N THR A 188 3.88 -55.80 14.30
CA THR A 188 3.99 -56.93 13.37
C THR A 188 3.80 -58.24 14.14
N ARG A 189 2.64 -58.84 13.95
CA ARG A 189 2.40 -60.28 14.28
C ARG A 189 2.83 -61.15 13.14
#